data_4694331352442e921b9be49b7d181308
#
_entry.id   4694331352442e921b9be49b7d181308
#
_cell.length_a   1.000
_cell.length_b   1.000
_cell.length_c   1.000
_cell.angle_alpha   90.00
_cell.angle_beta   90.00
_cell.angle_gamma   90.00
#
_symmetry.space_group_name_H-M   'P 1'
#
loop_
_entity.id
_entity.type
_entity.pdbx_description
1 polymer ?
#
loop_
_entity_poly.entity_id
_entity_poly.type
_entity_poly.pdbx_seq_one_letter_code
_entity_poly.pdbx_strand_id
1 'polypeptide(L)'
;MNQSGSNEQGGTGGVSVWCVMHGLRMLVASLASLIYWVVGGLLFVIAGLVCVPFLPGETSRALGQWLLQGAFRTFLLLLRVLGVLRVEYRGLDKLRDSTGGLIVAPNHPALWDAVCVIARIEGLRCILKASLLHNPILVGGATLAGFIPNKPVHKMVQRSIEALRQG
;
A
#
# COMPACT_ATOMS: atom_id res chain seq x y z
N MET A 1 -29.71 31.24 53.39
CA MET A 1 -28.98 30.08 53.96
C MET A 1 -29.38 28.88 53.15
N ASN A 2 -28.61 28.41 52.26
CA ASN A 2 -27.89 27.14 52.26
C ASN A 2 -27.10 27.00 50.95
N GLN A 3 -25.83 26.71 51.11
CA GLN A 3 -24.86 26.43 50.07
C GLN A 3 -25.07 25.00 49.60
N SER A 4 -24.95 24.78 48.30
CA SER A 4 -24.55 23.47 47.81
C SER A 4 -23.44 23.69 46.79
N GLY A 5 -22.23 23.58 47.26
CA GLY A 5 -21.05 23.42 46.46
C GLY A 5 -21.10 22.04 45.81
N SER A 6 -21.24 21.95 44.52
CA SER A 6 -21.08 20.71 43.78
C SER A 6 -19.65 20.60 43.26
N ASN A 7 -18.98 19.58 43.75
CA ASN A 7 -17.70 19.06 43.33
C ASN A 7 -17.59 18.89 41.79
N GLU A 8 -16.89 19.79 41.13
CA GLU A 8 -16.34 19.57 39.78
C GLU A 8 -14.82 19.31 39.93
N GLN A 9 -14.45 18.15 40.41
CA GLN A 9 -13.06 17.69 40.38
C GLN A 9 -13.05 16.20 40.01
N GLY A 10 -12.99 15.87 38.72
CA GLY A 10 -12.86 14.48 38.28
C GLY A 10 -12.63 14.23 36.78
N GLY A 11 -12.57 15.27 35.95
CA GLY A 11 -12.58 15.07 34.51
C GLY A 11 -11.26 15.25 33.72
N THR A 12 -10.26 15.91 34.27
CA THR A 12 -9.08 16.33 33.47
C THR A 12 -7.97 15.28 33.37
N GLY A 13 -7.84 14.38 34.33
CA GLY A 13 -6.78 13.36 34.35
C GLY A 13 -6.98 12.27 33.26
N GLY A 14 -8.22 11.84 33.06
CA GLY A 14 -8.52 10.78 32.07
C GLY A 14 -8.29 11.19 30.63
N VAL A 15 -8.64 12.42 30.27
CA VAL A 15 -8.45 12.97 28.92
C VAL A 15 -6.97 13.11 28.58
N SER A 16 -6.14 13.55 29.52
CA SER A 16 -4.70 13.74 29.27
C SER A 16 -3.98 12.39 29.09
N VAL A 17 -4.29 11.37 29.89
CA VAL A 17 -3.71 10.03 29.77
C VAL A 17 -4.12 9.39 28.43
N TRP A 18 -5.37 9.52 28.03
CA TRP A 18 -5.85 9.02 26.74
C TRP A 18 -5.14 9.68 25.55
N CYS A 19 -4.96 11.00 25.58
CA CYS A 19 -4.23 11.75 24.56
C CYS A 19 -2.77 11.30 24.48
N VAL A 20 -2.09 11.09 25.58
CA VAL A 20 -0.70 10.62 25.63
C VAL A 20 -0.58 9.21 25.07
N MET A 21 -1.45 8.29 25.48
CA MET A 21 -1.47 6.92 24.96
C MET A 21 -1.75 6.87 23.44
N HIS A 22 -2.68 7.70 22.97
CA HIS A 22 -2.98 7.80 21.54
C HIS A 22 -1.78 8.36 20.77
N GLY A 23 -1.16 9.42 21.27
CA GLY A 23 0.05 10.00 20.67
C GLY A 23 1.20 9.00 20.60
N LEU A 24 1.47 8.26 21.68
CA LEU A 24 2.50 7.22 21.72
C LEU A 24 2.22 6.11 20.69
N ARG A 25 0.96 5.65 20.61
CA ARG A 25 0.56 4.64 19.60
C ARG A 25 0.79 5.12 18.18
N MET A 26 0.43 6.37 17.86
CA MET A 26 0.66 6.97 16.56
C MET A 26 2.15 7.11 16.24
N LEU A 27 2.96 7.50 17.21
CA LEU A 27 4.41 7.56 17.06
C LEU A 27 5.01 6.19 16.75
N VAL A 28 4.65 5.17 17.53
CA VAL A 28 5.11 3.79 17.30
C VAL A 28 4.69 3.30 15.92
N ALA A 29 3.44 3.54 15.51
CA ALA A 29 2.95 3.15 14.19
C ALA A 29 3.68 3.87 13.06
N SER A 30 4.00 5.15 13.22
CA SER A 30 4.76 5.92 12.23
C SER A 30 6.19 5.41 12.09
N LEU A 31 6.87 5.15 13.20
CA LEU A 31 8.23 4.60 13.20
C LEU A 31 8.25 3.18 12.61
N ALA A 32 7.32 2.32 13.01
CA ALA A 32 7.19 0.98 12.46
C ALA A 32 6.92 1.01 10.95
N SER A 33 6.06 1.92 10.49
CA SER A 33 5.78 2.11 9.06
C SER A 33 7.02 2.58 8.31
N LEU A 34 7.76 3.55 8.85
CA LEU A 34 8.98 4.06 8.24
C LEU A 34 10.02 2.94 8.07
N ILE A 35 10.27 2.19 9.15
CA ILE A 35 11.20 1.05 9.13
C ILE A 35 10.73 0.02 8.10
N TYR A 36 9.44 -0.32 8.10
CA TYR A 36 8.87 -1.27 7.16
C TYR A 36 9.11 -0.87 5.70
N TRP A 37 8.86 0.39 5.35
CA TRP A 37 9.04 0.90 3.98
C TRP A 37 10.52 1.00 3.58
N VAL A 38 11.40 1.41 4.49
CA VAL A 38 12.85 1.49 4.19
C VAL A 38 13.43 0.09 3.99
N VAL A 39 13.19 -0.83 4.92
CA VAL A 39 13.69 -2.20 4.82
C VAL A 39 13.05 -2.94 3.64
N GLY A 40 11.73 -2.85 3.49
CA GLY A 40 11.00 -3.46 2.38
C GLY A 40 11.46 -2.92 1.03
N GLY A 41 11.62 -1.59 0.90
CA GLY A 41 12.13 -0.95 -0.31
C GLY A 41 13.53 -1.44 -0.68
N LEU A 42 14.45 -1.53 0.29
CA LEU A 42 15.79 -2.04 0.08
C LEU A 42 15.78 -3.51 -0.39
N LEU A 43 14.95 -4.35 0.24
CA LEU A 43 14.79 -5.75 -0.18
C LEU A 43 14.25 -5.86 -1.61
N PHE A 44 13.30 -5.00 -2.00
CA PHE A 44 12.80 -4.96 -3.39
C PHE A 44 13.84 -4.48 -4.38
N VAL A 45 14.72 -3.54 -4.03
CA VAL A 45 15.84 -3.12 -4.89
C VAL A 45 16.80 -4.31 -5.09
N ILE A 46 17.17 -5.01 -4.03
CA ILE A 46 18.04 -6.19 -4.11
C ILE A 46 17.38 -7.29 -4.96
N ALA A 47 16.10 -7.59 -4.69
CA ALA A 47 15.34 -8.56 -5.49
C ALA A 47 15.26 -8.15 -6.97
N GLY A 48 15.05 -6.87 -7.27
CA GLY A 48 15.05 -6.35 -8.64
C GLY A 48 16.40 -6.51 -9.33
N LEU A 49 17.50 -6.20 -8.65
CA LEU A 49 18.86 -6.35 -9.18
C LEU A 49 19.24 -7.80 -9.47
N VAL A 50 18.72 -8.73 -8.66
CA VAL A 50 18.97 -10.18 -8.82
C VAL A 50 17.99 -10.79 -9.82
N CYS A 51 16.70 -10.58 -9.66
CA CYS A 51 15.69 -11.31 -10.44
C CYS A 51 15.57 -10.80 -11.88
N VAL A 52 15.66 -9.49 -12.12
CA VAL A 52 15.44 -8.94 -13.46
C VAL A 52 16.45 -9.44 -14.50
N PRO A 53 17.77 -9.51 -14.22
CA PRO A 53 18.74 -10.01 -15.22
C PRO A 53 18.77 -11.53 -15.35
N PHE A 54 18.34 -12.30 -14.33
CA PHE A 54 18.50 -13.76 -14.32
C PHE A 54 17.20 -14.54 -14.62
N LEU A 55 16.04 -13.90 -14.48
CA LEU A 55 14.76 -14.57 -14.70
C LEU A 55 14.10 -14.10 -16.01
N PRO A 56 13.38 -14.98 -16.72
CA PRO A 56 12.51 -14.58 -17.83
C PRO A 56 11.56 -13.48 -17.38
N GLY A 57 11.31 -12.49 -18.24
CA GLY A 57 10.54 -11.30 -17.89
C GLY A 57 9.15 -11.57 -17.30
N GLU A 58 8.47 -12.62 -17.77
CA GLU A 58 7.18 -13.04 -17.22
C GLU A 58 7.30 -13.59 -15.79
N THR A 59 8.27 -14.47 -15.57
CA THR A 59 8.53 -15.08 -14.23
C THR A 59 8.96 -14.02 -13.22
N SER A 60 9.87 -13.13 -13.61
CA SER A 60 10.32 -12.02 -12.79
C SER A 60 9.15 -11.11 -12.38
N ARG A 61 8.25 -10.82 -13.33
CA ARG A 61 7.07 -10.01 -13.11
C ARG A 61 6.06 -10.67 -12.16
N ALA A 62 5.74 -11.94 -12.40
CA ALA A 62 4.83 -12.69 -11.54
C ALA A 62 5.35 -12.77 -10.10
N LEU A 63 6.66 -13.04 -9.93
CA LEU A 63 7.31 -13.02 -8.63
C LEU A 63 7.23 -11.64 -7.97
N GLY A 64 7.51 -10.58 -8.73
CA GLY A 64 7.45 -9.20 -8.23
C GLY A 64 6.05 -8.80 -7.77
N GLN A 65 5.03 -9.16 -8.51
CA GLN A 65 3.63 -8.90 -8.15
C GLN A 65 3.25 -9.67 -6.87
N TRP A 66 3.62 -10.95 -6.78
CA TRP A 66 3.36 -11.77 -5.60
C TRP A 66 4.06 -11.21 -4.35
N LEU A 67 5.35 -10.86 -4.46
CA LEU A 67 6.12 -10.26 -3.37
C LEU A 67 5.53 -8.91 -2.93
N LEU A 68 5.18 -8.04 -3.88
CA LEU A 68 4.62 -6.73 -3.59
C LEU A 68 3.24 -6.84 -2.95
N GLN A 69 2.41 -7.75 -3.43
CA GLN A 69 1.11 -8.03 -2.84
C GLN A 69 1.25 -8.54 -1.40
N GLY A 70 2.18 -9.47 -1.16
CA GLY A 70 2.51 -9.97 0.18
C GLY A 70 2.99 -8.86 1.10
N ALA A 71 3.89 -8.00 0.62
CA ALA A 71 4.37 -6.84 1.37
C ALA A 71 3.22 -5.88 1.74
N PHE A 72 2.31 -5.58 0.83
CA PHE A 72 1.18 -4.71 1.16
C PHE A 72 0.18 -5.37 2.11
N ARG A 73 -0.06 -6.68 1.99
CA ARG A 73 -0.88 -7.44 2.95
C ARG A 73 -0.30 -7.41 4.36
N THR A 74 0.99 -7.67 4.50
CA THR A 74 1.67 -7.65 5.81
C THR A 74 1.74 -6.25 6.39
N PHE A 75 1.90 -5.22 5.56
CA PHE A 75 1.84 -3.83 6.00
C PHE A 75 0.46 -3.44 6.54
N LEU A 76 -0.61 -3.77 5.84
CA LEU A 76 -1.98 -3.54 6.32
C LEU A 76 -2.28 -4.32 7.60
N LEU A 77 -1.76 -5.54 7.72
CA LEU A 77 -1.86 -6.33 8.95
C LEU A 77 -1.12 -5.65 10.11
N LEU A 78 0.09 -5.15 9.88
CA LEU A 78 0.86 -4.39 10.88
C LEU A 78 0.04 -3.20 11.41
N LEU A 79 -0.54 -2.39 10.52
CA LEU A 79 -1.36 -1.24 10.91
C LEU A 79 -2.63 -1.64 11.65
N ARG A 80 -3.22 -2.76 11.26
CA ARG A 80 -4.39 -3.33 11.95
C ARG A 80 -4.04 -3.78 13.38
N VAL A 81 -2.92 -4.48 13.56
CA VAL A 81 -2.44 -4.94 14.88
C VAL A 81 -2.11 -3.76 15.78
N LEU A 82 -1.52 -2.70 15.23
CA LEU A 82 -1.26 -1.45 15.96
C LEU A 82 -2.55 -0.65 16.24
N GLY A 83 -3.71 -1.10 15.73
CA GLY A 83 -4.98 -0.45 15.94
C GLY A 83 -5.13 0.92 15.27
N VAL A 84 -4.34 1.16 14.21
CA VAL A 84 -4.33 2.44 13.48
C VAL A 84 -5.29 2.42 12.30
N LEU A 85 -5.40 1.27 11.62
CA LEU A 85 -6.20 1.14 10.40
C LEU A 85 -7.04 -0.14 10.44
N ARG A 86 -8.32 0.00 10.08
CA ARG A 86 -9.21 -1.12 9.81
C ARG A 86 -9.75 -0.98 8.39
N VAL A 87 -9.46 -1.94 7.54
CA VAL A 87 -9.91 -1.94 6.14
C VAL A 87 -11.00 -2.98 5.97
N GLU A 88 -12.14 -2.58 5.42
CA GLU A 88 -13.22 -3.45 4.99
C GLU A 88 -13.28 -3.47 3.46
N TYR A 89 -13.30 -4.67 2.90
CA TYR A 89 -13.42 -4.86 1.46
C TYR A 89 -14.82 -5.35 1.14
N ARG A 90 -15.54 -4.64 0.27
CA ARG A 90 -16.90 -5.02 -0.14
C ARG A 90 -16.95 -5.14 -1.66
N GLY A 91 -17.47 -6.26 -2.17
CA GLY A 91 -17.73 -6.48 -3.60
C GLY A 91 -16.50 -6.73 -4.47
N LEU A 92 -15.31 -6.93 -3.90
CA LEU A 92 -14.09 -7.24 -4.67
C LEU A 92 -14.11 -8.64 -5.30
N ASP A 93 -14.92 -9.54 -4.77
CA ASP A 93 -15.06 -10.90 -5.30
C ASP A 93 -15.54 -10.89 -6.75
N LYS A 94 -16.43 -9.93 -7.10
CA LYS A 94 -16.90 -9.72 -8.47
C LYS A 94 -15.78 -9.38 -9.49
N LEU A 95 -14.68 -8.79 -9.02
CA LEU A 95 -13.52 -8.47 -9.87
C LEU A 95 -12.65 -9.70 -10.12
N ARG A 96 -12.63 -10.66 -9.19
CA ARG A 96 -11.87 -11.91 -9.34
C ARG A 96 -12.50 -12.87 -10.33
N ASP A 97 -13.82 -12.83 -10.46
CA ASP A 97 -14.58 -13.72 -11.34
C ASP A 97 -14.64 -13.21 -12.79
N SER A 98 -14.11 -12.00 -13.07
CA SER A 98 -14.06 -11.46 -14.43
C SER A 98 -13.00 -12.18 -15.25
N THR A 99 -13.41 -12.77 -16.35
CA THR A 99 -12.52 -13.38 -17.35
C THR A 99 -12.06 -12.32 -18.35
N GLY A 100 -10.72 -12.17 -18.49
CA GLY A 100 -10.12 -11.22 -19.43
C GLY A 100 -9.54 -9.96 -18.77
N GLY A 101 -8.87 -9.14 -19.57
CA GLY A 101 -8.21 -7.92 -19.08
C GLY A 101 -9.20 -6.90 -18.53
N LEU A 102 -9.00 -6.46 -17.29
CA LEU A 102 -9.86 -5.52 -16.58
C LEU A 102 -9.11 -4.24 -16.22
N ILE A 103 -9.73 -3.08 -16.47
CA ILE A 103 -9.22 -1.79 -15.99
C ILE A 103 -9.94 -1.43 -14.70
N VAL A 104 -9.18 -1.35 -13.60
CA VAL A 104 -9.69 -0.90 -12.30
C VAL A 104 -9.31 0.57 -12.11
N ALA A 105 -10.31 1.44 -12.07
CA ALA A 105 -10.14 2.88 -11.86
C ALA A 105 -10.84 3.32 -10.58
N PRO A 106 -10.19 3.16 -9.40
CA PRO A 106 -10.77 3.57 -8.15
C PRO A 106 -10.81 5.10 -8.04
N ASN A 107 -11.80 5.64 -7.32
CA ASN A 107 -11.70 7.01 -6.82
C ASN A 107 -10.57 7.05 -5.78
N HIS A 108 -9.44 7.68 -6.16
CA HIS A 108 -8.17 7.54 -5.46
C HIS A 108 -7.71 8.87 -4.82
N PRO A 109 -8.30 9.29 -3.70
CA PRO A 109 -7.90 10.51 -3.01
C PRO A 109 -6.58 10.39 -2.23
N ALA A 110 -6.14 9.16 -1.89
CA ALA A 110 -4.96 8.94 -1.07
C ALA A 110 -4.12 7.74 -1.53
N LEU A 111 -2.81 7.79 -1.28
CA LEU A 111 -1.86 6.69 -1.61
C LEU A 111 -2.27 5.35 -0.98
N TRP A 112 -2.97 5.37 0.14
CA TRP A 112 -3.49 4.19 0.84
C TRP A 112 -4.44 3.34 0.02
N ASP A 113 -5.22 3.95 -0.87
CA ASP A 113 -6.17 3.23 -1.72
C ASP A 113 -5.45 2.29 -2.68
N ALA A 114 -4.32 2.73 -3.25
CA ALA A 114 -3.48 1.89 -4.09
C ALA A 114 -2.93 0.68 -3.32
N VAL A 115 -2.44 0.90 -2.09
CA VAL A 115 -1.95 -0.18 -1.21
C VAL A 115 -3.05 -1.19 -0.92
N CYS A 116 -4.27 -0.72 -0.60
CA CYS A 116 -5.41 -1.58 -0.32
C CYS A 116 -5.84 -2.41 -1.53
N VAL A 117 -5.88 -1.79 -2.72
CA VAL A 117 -6.27 -2.46 -3.97
C VAL A 117 -5.24 -3.51 -4.37
N ILE A 118 -3.94 -3.15 -4.42
CA ILE A 118 -2.85 -4.06 -4.79
C ILE A 118 -2.76 -5.23 -3.81
N ALA A 119 -2.99 -5.00 -2.51
CA ALA A 119 -2.98 -6.06 -1.51
C ALA A 119 -4.05 -7.15 -1.75
N ARG A 120 -5.10 -6.86 -2.53
CA ARG A 120 -6.25 -7.76 -2.72
C ARG A 120 -6.41 -8.32 -4.12
N ILE A 121 -6.05 -7.57 -5.15
CA ILE A 121 -6.21 -7.97 -6.54
C ILE A 121 -4.87 -8.54 -7.03
N GLU A 122 -4.90 -9.77 -7.50
CA GLU A 122 -3.74 -10.47 -8.05
C GLU A 122 -3.46 -10.02 -9.49
N GLY A 123 -2.20 -10.09 -9.93
CA GLY A 123 -1.82 -9.75 -11.30
C GLY A 123 -1.93 -8.27 -11.68
N LEU A 124 -2.24 -7.39 -10.73
CA LEU A 124 -2.52 -5.99 -11.00
C LEU A 124 -1.26 -5.23 -11.43
N ARG A 125 -1.34 -4.53 -12.57
CA ARG A 125 -0.30 -3.61 -13.06
C ARG A 125 -0.76 -2.17 -12.87
N CYS A 126 -0.12 -1.48 -11.94
CA CYS A 126 -0.48 -0.11 -11.62
C CYS A 126 0.13 0.88 -12.61
N ILE A 127 -0.67 1.83 -13.11
CA ILE A 127 -0.14 3.01 -13.82
C ILE A 127 0.29 4.01 -12.76
N LEU A 128 1.57 4.37 -12.75
CA LEU A 128 2.13 5.27 -11.75
C LEU A 128 2.77 6.52 -12.39
N LYS A 129 2.88 7.57 -11.59
CA LYS A 129 3.57 8.79 -12.01
C LYS A 129 5.05 8.49 -12.26
N ALA A 130 5.54 8.82 -13.45
CA ALA A 130 6.93 8.51 -13.85
C ALA A 130 7.99 9.03 -12.87
N SER A 131 7.74 10.16 -12.19
CA SER A 131 8.64 10.69 -11.17
C SER A 131 8.80 9.79 -9.94
N LEU A 132 7.87 8.87 -9.66
CA LEU A 132 7.99 7.92 -8.55
C LEU A 132 9.06 6.86 -8.81
N LEU A 133 9.42 6.61 -10.07
CA LEU A 133 10.53 5.72 -10.42
C LEU A 133 11.91 6.27 -10.06
N HIS A 134 12.01 7.55 -9.72
CA HIS A 134 13.25 8.13 -9.18
C HIS A 134 13.38 7.93 -7.66
N ASN A 135 12.33 7.43 -7.00
CA ASN A 135 12.41 7.13 -5.58
C ASN A 135 13.07 5.76 -5.37
N PRO A 136 14.24 5.69 -4.68
CA PRO A 136 14.97 4.45 -4.50
C PRO A 136 14.19 3.37 -3.73
N ILE A 137 13.24 3.76 -2.89
CA ILE A 137 12.40 2.81 -2.13
C ILE A 137 11.35 2.15 -3.03
N LEU A 138 10.84 2.89 -4.02
CA LEU A 138 9.71 2.42 -4.85
C LEU A 138 10.15 1.79 -6.17
N VAL A 139 11.29 2.19 -6.72
CA VAL A 139 11.72 1.77 -8.06
C VAL A 139 11.90 0.26 -8.18
N GLY A 140 12.47 -0.39 -7.17
CA GLY A 140 12.72 -1.84 -7.18
C GLY A 140 11.40 -2.63 -7.29
N GLY A 141 10.45 -2.34 -6.41
CA GLY A 141 9.14 -3.00 -6.42
C GLY A 141 8.31 -2.69 -7.67
N ALA A 142 8.29 -1.41 -8.09
CA ALA A 142 7.53 -0.99 -9.27
C ALA A 142 8.08 -1.63 -10.57
N THR A 143 9.39 -1.72 -10.70
CA THR A 143 10.05 -2.34 -11.87
C THR A 143 9.83 -3.84 -11.88
N LEU A 144 10.06 -4.50 -10.74
CA LEU A 144 9.89 -5.95 -10.60
C LEU A 144 8.44 -6.38 -10.83
N ALA A 145 7.46 -5.63 -10.32
CA ALA A 145 6.04 -5.91 -10.53
C ALA A 145 5.53 -5.50 -11.93
N GLY A 146 6.36 -4.89 -12.77
CA GLY A 146 6.01 -4.48 -14.13
C GLY A 146 5.01 -3.32 -14.16
N PHE A 147 5.08 -2.38 -13.23
CA PHE A 147 4.23 -1.19 -13.21
C PHE A 147 4.52 -0.27 -14.39
N ILE A 148 3.50 0.43 -14.85
CA ILE A 148 3.53 1.20 -16.09
C ILE A 148 3.68 2.69 -15.76
N PRO A 149 4.79 3.35 -16.16
CA PRO A 149 4.92 4.80 -15.97
C PRO A 149 3.95 5.55 -16.88
N ASN A 150 3.36 6.64 -16.36
CA ASN A 150 2.38 7.45 -17.09
C ASN A 150 2.99 8.32 -18.21
N LYS A 151 4.31 8.33 -18.36
CA LYS A 151 5.03 9.07 -19.41
C LYS A 151 6.12 8.21 -20.05
N PRO A 152 6.36 8.36 -21.35
CA PRO A 152 5.52 9.10 -22.32
C PRO A 152 4.20 8.38 -22.60
N VAL A 153 3.15 9.13 -22.90
CA VAL A 153 1.76 8.63 -23.00
C VAL A 153 1.62 7.48 -24.00
N HIS A 154 2.26 7.56 -25.18
CA HIS A 154 2.17 6.49 -26.19
C HIS A 154 2.71 5.15 -25.66
N LYS A 155 3.82 5.14 -24.92
CA LYS A 155 4.37 3.92 -24.30
C LYS A 155 3.47 3.40 -23.17
N MET A 156 2.85 4.30 -22.42
CA MET A 156 1.86 3.92 -21.40
C MET A 156 0.70 3.17 -22.03
N VAL A 157 0.13 3.73 -23.11
CA VAL A 157 -0.99 3.09 -23.83
C VAL A 157 -0.60 1.73 -24.40
N GLN A 158 0.53 1.63 -25.10
CA GLN A 158 1.03 0.36 -25.63
C GLN A 158 1.18 -0.71 -24.54
N ARG A 159 1.85 -0.39 -23.43
CA ARG A 159 2.05 -1.32 -22.32
C ARG A 159 0.73 -1.71 -21.63
N SER A 160 -0.23 -0.78 -21.57
CA SER A 160 -1.54 -1.07 -21.02
C SER A 160 -2.33 -2.03 -21.91
N ILE A 161 -2.28 -1.86 -23.23
CA ILE A 161 -2.89 -2.79 -24.19
C ILE A 161 -2.25 -4.19 -24.10
N GLU A 162 -0.92 -4.27 -24.01
CA GLU A 162 -0.22 -5.54 -23.81
C GLU A 162 -0.64 -6.21 -22.50
N ALA A 163 -0.73 -5.42 -21.42
CA ALA A 163 -1.17 -5.93 -20.13
C ALA A 163 -2.58 -6.52 -20.17
N LEU A 164 -3.52 -5.83 -20.82
CA LEU A 164 -4.91 -6.28 -20.97
C LEU A 164 -5.05 -7.54 -21.86
N ARG A 165 -4.15 -7.72 -22.84
CA ARG A 165 -4.14 -8.92 -23.69
C ARG A 165 -3.60 -10.17 -22.97
N GLN A 166 -2.80 -9.98 -21.95
CA GLN A 166 -2.20 -11.07 -21.19
C GLN A 166 -3.13 -11.57 -20.04
N GLY A 167 -4.23 -10.87 -19.79
CA GLY A 167 -5.25 -11.20 -18.78
C GLY A 167 -4.99 -10.51 -17.46
#